data_0fa675928e7b5610ec458c99170efdac
#
_entry.id   0fa675928e7b5610ec458c99170efdac
#
_cell.length_a   1.000
_cell.length_b   1.000
_cell.length_c   1.000
_cell.angle_alpha   90.00
_cell.angle_beta   90.00
_cell.angle_gamma   90.00
#
_symmetry.space_group_name_H-M   'P 1'
#
loop_
_entity.id
_entity.type
_entity.pdbx_description
1 polymer ?
#
loop_
_entity_poly.entity_id
_entity_poly.type
_entity_poly.pdbx_seq_one_letter_code
_entity_poly.pdbx_strand_id
1 'polypeptide(L)'
;MLGSDPIYQYDNCVGGALQGVISLEPVYGDSGGSRQWVEWFFRSMFEEPCLAFAYTQAGQENSFTWGSMEKGLNIQIPLMANRFRKGEIRVETLTRSGEWFRENFPVTPPTAVTALTDYREKDRKTVWYNSRYYRTNLLWEGGTLCIRDIHMFDQRMESDYYRKAGTTNQCVYTTLPVVDGCMWSTREQLAGLRVMRRTAD
;
A
#
# COMPACT_ATOMS: atom_id res chain seq x y z
N MET A 1 2.76 1.28 -2.32
CA MET A 1 1.52 1.79 -1.69
C MET A 1 1.76 3.20 -1.18
N LEU A 2 0.96 4.15 -1.60
CA LEU A 2 1.15 5.57 -1.30
C LEU A 2 0.46 5.92 0.03
N GLY A 3 1.04 5.50 1.17
CA GLY A 3 0.53 5.83 2.48
C GLY A 3 -0.74 5.10 2.92
N SER A 4 -1.15 4.04 2.22
CA SER A 4 -2.31 3.23 2.61
C SER A 4 -1.98 2.27 3.74
N ASP A 5 -2.96 1.99 4.59
CA ASP A 5 -2.84 0.99 5.66
C ASP A 5 -2.51 -0.39 5.07
N PRO A 6 -1.37 -0.99 5.45
CA PRO A 6 -0.94 -2.26 4.86
C PRO A 6 -1.78 -3.46 5.31
N ILE A 7 -2.50 -3.35 6.42
CA ILE A 7 -3.31 -4.45 6.96
C ILE A 7 -4.77 -4.33 6.51
N TYR A 8 -5.40 -3.16 6.72
CA TYR A 8 -6.85 -3.02 6.65
C TYR A 8 -7.37 -2.35 5.38
N GLN A 9 -6.56 -1.54 4.68
CA GLN A 9 -7.05 -0.90 3.44
C GLN A 9 -7.51 -1.91 2.39
N TYR A 10 -6.82 -3.05 2.29
CA TYR A 10 -7.17 -4.09 1.33
C TYR A 10 -8.54 -4.71 1.60
N ASP A 11 -8.90 -4.90 2.87
CA ASP A 11 -10.18 -5.50 3.25
C ASP A 11 -11.38 -4.61 2.88
N ASN A 12 -11.18 -3.30 2.77
CA ASN A 12 -12.22 -2.37 2.35
C ASN A 12 -12.58 -2.48 0.87
N CYS A 13 -11.80 -3.21 0.08
CA CYS A 13 -12.07 -3.46 -1.33
C CYS A 13 -12.95 -4.68 -1.56
N VAL A 14 -13.09 -5.56 -0.56
CA VAL A 14 -13.80 -6.84 -0.71
C VAL A 14 -15.31 -6.62 -0.82
N GLY A 15 -15.90 -7.23 -1.85
CA GLY A 15 -17.36 -7.26 -2.03
C GLY A 15 -17.97 -6.02 -2.71
N GLY A 16 -17.18 -5.16 -3.34
CA GLY A 16 -17.68 -3.99 -4.09
C GLY A 16 -18.41 -2.95 -3.24
N ALA A 17 -18.26 -3.00 -1.92
CA ALA A 17 -18.80 -2.00 -1.01
C ALA A 17 -18.11 -0.64 -1.21
N LEU A 18 -18.74 0.45 -0.76
CA LEU A 18 -18.11 1.77 -0.72
C LEU A 18 -16.74 1.65 -0.05
N GLN A 19 -15.71 1.99 -0.80
CA GLN A 19 -14.33 1.90 -0.35
C GLN A 19 -14.07 2.97 0.71
N GLY A 20 -13.93 2.57 1.96
CA GLY A 20 -13.40 3.44 3.00
C GLY A 20 -11.89 3.62 2.80
N VAL A 21 -11.39 4.84 2.93
CA VAL A 21 -9.94 5.11 2.83
C VAL A 21 -9.31 5.08 4.21
N ILE A 22 -8.28 4.23 4.36
CA ILE A 22 -7.43 4.15 5.54
C ILE A 22 -6.00 4.47 5.08
N SER A 23 -5.60 5.71 5.21
CA SER A 23 -4.34 6.19 4.65
C SER A 23 -3.71 7.31 5.49
N LEU A 24 -2.49 7.70 5.09
CA LEU A 24 -1.77 8.82 5.70
C LEU A 24 -2.38 10.19 5.37
N GLU A 25 -3.43 10.26 4.57
CA GLU A 25 -4.08 11.52 4.26
C GLU A 25 -4.65 12.17 5.53
N PRO A 26 -4.27 13.43 5.82
CA PRO A 26 -4.52 14.07 7.12
C PRO A 26 -5.99 14.32 7.45
N VAL A 27 -6.88 14.23 6.45
CA VAL A 27 -8.33 14.44 6.62
C VAL A 27 -9.06 13.27 7.26
N TYR A 28 -8.50 12.07 7.23
CA TYR A 28 -9.15 10.86 7.77
C TYR A 28 -8.88 10.71 9.26
N GLY A 29 -9.89 10.95 10.08
CA GLY A 29 -9.79 11.03 11.54
C GLY A 29 -9.42 9.74 12.26
N ASP A 30 -9.61 8.59 11.62
CA ASP A 30 -9.28 7.24 12.13
C ASP A 30 -7.94 6.69 11.61
N SER A 31 -7.28 7.43 10.71
CA SER A 31 -5.97 7.08 10.15
C SER A 31 -5.02 8.27 10.11
N GLY A 32 -4.84 8.96 8.99
CA GLY A 32 -3.88 10.07 8.87
C GLY A 32 -4.13 11.27 9.79
N GLY A 33 -5.33 11.43 10.32
CA GLY A 33 -5.70 12.39 11.36
C GLY A 33 -5.66 11.83 12.79
N SER A 34 -5.24 10.58 12.98
CA SER A 34 -5.10 9.90 14.27
C SER A 34 -3.64 9.76 14.65
N ARG A 35 -3.23 10.31 15.81
CA ARG A 35 -1.85 10.17 16.30
C ARG A 35 -1.44 8.71 16.50
N GLN A 36 -2.30 7.89 17.06
CA GLN A 36 -2.03 6.47 17.32
C GLN A 36 -1.74 5.72 16.00
N TRP A 37 -2.59 5.91 14.99
CA TRP A 37 -2.40 5.27 13.70
C TRP A 37 -1.14 5.79 12.98
N VAL A 38 -0.92 7.11 12.98
CA VAL A 38 0.25 7.74 12.31
C VAL A 38 1.57 7.24 12.93
N GLU A 39 1.65 7.18 14.26
CA GLU A 39 2.85 6.67 14.95
C GLU A 39 3.09 5.19 14.64
N TRP A 40 2.05 4.37 14.61
CA TRP A 40 2.14 2.97 14.19
C TRP A 40 2.55 2.84 12.72
N PHE A 41 1.93 3.60 11.83
CA PHE A 41 2.24 3.59 10.39
C PHE A 41 3.69 3.99 10.12
N PHE A 42 4.18 5.03 10.80
CA PHE A 42 5.57 5.46 10.65
C PHE A 42 6.57 4.43 11.19
N ARG A 43 6.26 3.72 12.26
CA ARG A 43 7.09 2.58 12.69
C ARG A 43 7.13 1.50 11.61
N SER A 44 5.99 1.10 11.09
CA SER A 44 5.90 0.09 10.03
C SER A 44 6.66 0.50 8.77
N MET A 45 6.65 1.79 8.41
CA MET A 45 7.34 2.27 7.21
C MET A 45 8.84 2.52 7.39
N PHE A 46 9.29 2.89 8.58
CA PHE A 46 10.65 3.37 8.79
C PHE A 46 11.52 2.43 9.64
N GLU A 47 10.94 1.52 10.39
CA GLU A 47 11.66 0.65 11.32
C GLU A 47 11.56 -0.84 10.95
N GLU A 48 10.51 -1.24 10.24
CA GLU A 48 10.33 -2.61 9.81
C GLU A 48 11.10 -2.93 8.50
N PRO A 49 11.39 -4.20 8.21
CA PRO A 49 12.12 -4.60 7.00
C PRO A 49 11.44 -4.13 5.70
N CYS A 50 12.19 -3.49 4.82
CA CYS A 50 11.68 -2.92 3.55
C CYS A 50 12.41 -3.41 2.29
N LEU A 51 13.48 -4.22 2.41
CA LEU A 51 14.38 -4.64 1.33
C LEU A 51 15.19 -3.45 0.78
N ALA A 52 15.08 -3.14 -0.53
CA ALA A 52 15.94 -2.12 -1.13
C ALA A 52 15.73 -0.71 -0.55
N PHE A 53 14.50 -0.31 -0.31
CA PHE A 53 14.15 0.97 0.32
C PHE A 53 12.67 0.99 0.74
N ALA A 54 12.34 1.86 1.70
CA ALA A 54 10.97 2.24 2.03
C ALA A 54 10.63 3.58 1.38
N TYR A 55 9.39 3.74 0.96
CA TYR A 55 8.88 4.98 0.41
C TYR A 55 7.40 5.15 0.77
N THR A 56 7.05 6.33 1.24
CA THR A 56 5.64 6.71 1.42
C THR A 56 5.44 8.16 0.99
N GLN A 57 4.28 8.43 0.44
CA GLN A 57 3.86 9.79 0.13
C GLN A 57 3.09 10.36 1.33
N ALA A 58 3.59 11.47 1.86
CA ALA A 58 2.89 12.28 2.86
C ALA A 58 2.31 13.51 2.17
N GLY A 59 1.03 13.71 2.30
CA GLY A 59 0.35 14.84 1.66
C GLY A 59 -1.15 14.60 1.52
N GLN A 60 -1.78 15.53 0.86
CA GLN A 60 -3.21 15.53 0.59
C GLN A 60 -3.46 16.14 -0.78
N GLU A 61 -4.47 15.70 -1.46
CA GLU A 61 -5.00 16.40 -2.63
C GLU A 61 -5.59 17.77 -2.24
N ASN A 62 -5.55 18.72 -3.15
CA ASN A 62 -5.95 20.11 -2.89
C ASN A 62 -7.48 20.34 -2.90
N SER A 63 -8.30 19.29 -3.00
CA SER A 63 -9.76 19.36 -2.92
C SER A 63 -10.29 19.60 -1.51
N PHE A 64 -9.46 19.42 -0.48
CA PHE A 64 -9.82 19.65 0.92
C PHE A 64 -9.35 21.02 1.42
N THR A 65 -10.14 21.59 2.34
CA THR A 65 -9.81 22.88 2.98
C THR A 65 -8.74 22.69 4.07
N TRP A 66 -8.04 23.77 4.42
CA TRP A 66 -7.09 23.79 5.53
C TRP A 66 -7.72 23.28 6.83
N GLY A 67 -8.93 23.74 7.17
CA GLY A 67 -9.62 23.29 8.38
C GLY A 67 -9.85 21.79 8.48
N SER A 68 -9.97 21.10 7.33
CA SER A 68 -10.09 19.64 7.29
C SER A 68 -8.75 18.92 7.49
N MET A 69 -7.64 19.56 7.07
CA MET A 69 -6.30 18.96 7.04
C MET A 69 -5.47 19.30 8.28
N GLU A 70 -5.71 20.44 8.90
CA GLU A 70 -4.84 21.05 9.92
C GLU A 70 -4.52 20.09 11.07
N LYS A 71 -5.53 19.41 11.60
CA LYS A 71 -5.36 18.49 12.72
C LYS A 71 -4.37 17.35 12.36
N GLY A 72 -4.55 16.73 11.22
CA GLY A 72 -3.69 15.63 10.78
C GLY A 72 -2.28 16.11 10.46
N LEU A 73 -2.13 17.24 9.77
CA LEU A 73 -0.82 17.82 9.47
C LEU A 73 -0.06 18.22 10.74
N ASN A 74 -0.72 18.76 11.76
CA ASN A 74 -0.13 19.07 13.05
C ASN A 74 0.32 17.82 13.84
N ILE A 75 -0.16 16.65 13.49
CA ILE A 75 0.34 15.36 14.00
C ILE A 75 1.54 14.89 13.17
N GLN A 76 1.39 14.84 11.85
CA GLN A 76 2.36 14.21 10.95
C GLN A 76 3.66 15.00 10.81
N ILE A 77 3.57 16.32 10.59
CA ILE A 77 4.74 17.17 10.32
C ILE A 77 5.76 17.13 11.46
N PRO A 78 5.39 17.31 12.73
CA PRO A 78 6.36 17.20 13.83
C PRO A 78 7.02 15.83 13.94
N LEU A 79 6.29 14.74 13.69
CA LEU A 79 6.82 13.38 13.74
C LEU A 79 7.83 13.14 12.60
N MET A 80 7.52 13.57 11.38
CA MET A 80 8.45 13.50 10.26
C MET A 80 9.67 14.39 10.47
N ALA A 81 9.47 15.63 10.91
CA ALA A 81 10.57 16.56 11.15
C ALA A 81 11.54 16.07 12.24
N ASN A 82 11.03 15.40 13.27
CA ASN A 82 11.87 14.78 14.28
C ASN A 82 12.75 13.67 13.71
N ARG A 83 12.18 12.75 12.90
CA ARG A 83 12.92 11.67 12.24
C ARG A 83 13.92 12.21 11.20
N PHE A 84 13.52 13.21 10.44
CA PHE A 84 14.42 13.88 9.50
C PHE A 84 15.65 14.48 10.19
N ARG A 85 15.44 15.20 11.30
CA ARG A 85 16.57 15.80 12.09
C ARG A 85 17.51 14.75 12.68
N LYS A 86 17.02 13.55 12.95
CA LYS A 86 17.83 12.42 13.42
C LYS A 86 18.53 11.66 12.29
N GLY A 87 18.26 12.02 11.04
CA GLY A 87 18.80 11.33 9.87
C GLY A 87 18.16 9.95 9.59
N GLU A 88 17.01 9.66 10.22
CA GLU A 88 16.30 8.37 10.06
C GLU A 88 15.55 8.30 8.72
N ILE A 89 15.13 9.45 8.19
CA ILE A 89 14.41 9.55 6.91
C ILE A 89 14.91 10.73 6.09
N ARG A 90 14.67 10.67 4.78
CA ARG A 90 14.76 11.84 3.88
C ARG A 90 13.36 12.34 3.58
N VAL A 91 13.19 13.65 3.50
CA VAL A 91 11.93 14.30 3.07
C VAL A 91 12.25 15.06 1.80
N GLU A 92 11.60 14.67 0.71
CA GLU A 92 11.93 15.16 -0.63
C GLU A 92 10.63 15.45 -1.42
N THR A 93 10.75 16.24 -2.48
CA THR A 93 9.68 16.39 -3.46
C THR A 93 9.57 15.12 -4.32
N LEU A 94 8.40 14.89 -4.93
CA LEU A 94 8.19 13.77 -5.85
C LEU A 94 9.19 13.78 -7.02
N THR A 95 9.54 14.97 -7.53
CA THR A 95 10.54 15.13 -8.60
C THR A 95 11.89 14.58 -8.15
N ARG A 96 12.36 15.00 -6.97
CA ARG A 96 13.66 14.57 -6.46
C ARG A 96 13.73 13.08 -6.18
N SER A 97 12.69 12.52 -5.57
CA SER A 97 12.58 11.08 -5.35
C SER A 97 12.56 10.29 -6.68
N GLY A 98 11.85 10.82 -7.69
CA GLY A 98 11.80 10.20 -9.02
C GLY A 98 13.14 10.23 -9.77
N GLU A 99 13.90 11.33 -9.65
CA GLU A 99 15.26 11.44 -10.19
C GLU A 99 16.19 10.44 -9.52
N TRP A 100 16.20 10.42 -8.18
CA TRP A 100 16.98 9.47 -7.41
C TRP A 100 16.67 8.01 -7.78
N PHE A 101 15.40 7.67 -7.95
CA PHE A 101 15.00 6.32 -8.33
C PHE A 101 15.56 5.93 -9.69
N ARG A 102 15.43 6.80 -10.70
CA ARG A 102 15.94 6.54 -12.06
C ARG A 102 17.46 6.43 -12.11
N GLU A 103 18.17 7.23 -11.33
CA GLU A 103 19.64 7.20 -11.26
C GLU A 103 20.18 5.91 -10.62
N ASN A 104 19.48 5.39 -9.61
CA ASN A 104 19.97 4.27 -8.81
C ASN A 104 19.44 2.91 -9.23
N PHE A 105 18.30 2.86 -9.92
CA PHE A 105 17.62 1.61 -10.26
C PHE A 105 17.24 1.51 -11.73
N PRO A 106 18.15 1.03 -12.61
CA PRO A 106 17.82 0.74 -14.01
C PRO A 106 16.73 -0.33 -14.16
N VAL A 107 16.62 -1.22 -13.17
CA VAL A 107 15.56 -2.21 -13.01
C VAL A 107 14.94 -2.02 -11.63
N THR A 108 13.61 -2.00 -11.57
CA THR A 108 12.87 -1.88 -10.30
C THR A 108 13.34 -2.94 -9.30
N PRO A 109 13.92 -2.55 -8.16
CA PRO A 109 14.41 -3.50 -7.17
C PRO A 109 13.24 -4.06 -6.36
N PRO A 110 13.43 -5.19 -5.66
CA PRO A 110 12.43 -5.67 -4.73
C PRO A 110 12.30 -4.73 -3.52
N THR A 111 11.06 -4.45 -3.15
CA THR A 111 10.72 -3.68 -1.94
C THR A 111 9.66 -4.42 -1.13
N ALA A 112 9.58 -4.12 0.15
CA ALA A 112 8.53 -4.63 1.01
C ALA A 112 7.93 -3.53 1.87
N VAL A 113 6.64 -3.67 2.17
CA VAL A 113 5.98 -2.96 3.27
C VAL A 113 5.60 -4.03 4.30
N THR A 114 6.17 -3.90 5.49
CA THR A 114 6.02 -4.88 6.56
C THR A 114 5.31 -4.23 7.75
N ALA A 115 4.28 -4.88 8.28
CA ALA A 115 3.64 -4.48 9.52
C ALA A 115 3.53 -5.70 10.43
N LEU A 116 4.40 -5.76 11.44
CA LEU A 116 4.48 -6.87 12.40
C LEU A 116 3.65 -6.61 13.67
N THR A 117 3.10 -5.42 13.80
CA THR A 117 2.18 -5.03 14.87
C THR A 117 0.86 -4.56 14.29
N ASP A 118 -0.20 -4.67 15.06
CA ASP A 118 -1.55 -4.29 14.67
C ASP A 118 -2.08 -3.17 15.58
N TYR A 119 -2.35 -1.99 15.03
CA TYR A 119 -2.87 -0.87 15.82
C TYR A 119 -4.29 -1.08 16.34
N ARG A 120 -5.02 -2.07 15.78
CA ARG A 120 -6.36 -2.48 16.25
C ARG A 120 -6.32 -3.64 17.25
N GLU A 121 -5.12 -4.10 17.62
CA GLU A 121 -4.90 -5.17 18.61
C GLU A 121 -5.61 -6.51 18.27
N LYS A 122 -5.77 -6.81 16.97
CA LYS A 122 -6.38 -8.06 16.47
C LYS A 122 -5.35 -9.11 16.06
N ASP A 123 -4.09 -8.93 16.43
CA ASP A 123 -2.95 -9.81 16.11
C ASP A 123 -2.81 -10.11 14.61
N ARG A 124 -3.09 -9.12 13.77
CA ARG A 124 -2.84 -9.22 12.33
C ARG A 124 -1.45 -8.70 12.01
N LYS A 125 -0.75 -9.42 11.12
CA LYS A 125 0.58 -9.04 10.61
C LYS A 125 0.58 -9.21 9.11
N THR A 126 1.28 -8.34 8.38
CA THR A 126 1.28 -8.42 6.94
C THR A 126 2.63 -8.06 6.33
N VAL A 127 2.91 -8.67 5.19
CA VAL A 127 4.01 -8.29 4.31
C VAL A 127 3.48 -8.11 2.90
N TRP A 128 3.69 -6.92 2.35
CA TRP A 128 3.55 -6.65 0.94
C TRP A 128 4.93 -6.71 0.30
N TYR A 129 5.13 -7.65 -0.59
CA TYR A 129 6.33 -7.73 -1.42
C TYR A 129 6.02 -7.19 -2.80
N ASN A 130 6.89 -6.35 -3.34
CA ASN A 130 6.79 -5.79 -4.68
C ASN A 130 8.11 -5.98 -5.41
N SER A 131 8.02 -6.36 -6.67
CA SER A 131 9.16 -6.48 -7.58
C SER A 131 8.79 -5.95 -8.96
N ARG A 132 9.72 -6.00 -9.90
CA ARG A 132 9.44 -5.70 -11.30
C ARG A 132 8.38 -6.63 -11.93
N TYR A 133 8.30 -7.88 -11.46
CA TYR A 133 7.56 -8.94 -12.13
C TYR A 133 6.22 -9.27 -11.48
N TYR A 134 6.11 -9.04 -10.18
CA TYR A 134 4.89 -9.31 -9.43
C TYR A 134 4.88 -8.58 -8.09
N ARG A 135 3.69 -8.43 -7.55
CA ARG A 135 3.48 -8.13 -6.14
C ARG A 135 2.78 -9.29 -5.47
N THR A 136 2.97 -9.45 -4.18
CA THR A 136 2.20 -10.39 -3.35
C THR A 136 1.94 -9.81 -1.99
N ASN A 137 0.84 -10.21 -1.37
CA ASN A 137 0.53 -9.91 0.02
C ASN A 137 0.34 -11.18 0.84
N LEU A 138 1.07 -11.24 1.93
CA LEU A 138 0.96 -12.26 2.97
C LEU A 138 0.30 -11.64 4.20
N LEU A 139 -0.69 -12.32 4.76
CA LEU A 139 -1.38 -11.93 5.98
C LEU A 139 -1.33 -13.07 6.98
N TRP A 140 -0.92 -12.77 8.21
CA TRP A 140 -1.09 -13.66 9.37
C TRP A 140 -2.26 -13.15 10.21
N GLU A 141 -3.17 -14.03 10.54
CA GLU A 141 -4.34 -13.76 11.37
C GLU A 141 -4.74 -15.03 12.13
N GLY A 142 -4.90 -14.94 13.44
CA GLY A 142 -5.35 -16.08 14.26
C GLY A 142 -4.49 -17.33 14.12
N GLY A 143 -3.18 -17.21 13.92
CA GLY A 143 -2.26 -18.33 13.69
C GLY A 143 -2.27 -18.90 12.27
N THR A 144 -3.05 -18.34 11.36
CA THR A 144 -3.16 -18.77 9.96
C THR A 144 -2.39 -17.80 9.04
N LEU A 145 -1.67 -18.34 8.05
CA LEU A 145 -1.05 -17.59 6.98
C LEU A 145 -1.97 -17.62 5.74
N CYS A 146 -2.32 -16.43 5.25
CA CYS A 146 -3.10 -16.26 4.04
C CYS A 146 -2.30 -15.52 2.97
N ILE A 147 -2.43 -15.93 1.71
CA ILE A 147 -1.99 -15.16 0.54
C ILE A 147 -3.21 -14.39 0.05
N ARG A 148 -3.26 -13.07 0.29
CA ARG A 148 -4.41 -12.23 -0.09
C ARG A 148 -4.33 -11.71 -1.51
N ASP A 149 -3.12 -11.50 -2.03
CA ASP A 149 -2.91 -10.85 -3.31
C ASP A 149 -1.69 -11.46 -4.00
N ILE A 150 -1.82 -11.78 -5.28
CA ILE A 150 -0.72 -12.01 -6.22
C ILE A 150 -1.13 -11.39 -7.54
N HIS A 151 -0.41 -10.37 -7.97
CA HIS A 151 -0.55 -9.76 -9.29
C HIS A 151 0.75 -9.86 -10.05
N MET A 152 0.68 -10.36 -11.28
CA MET A 152 1.79 -10.37 -12.21
C MET A 152 1.88 -9.01 -12.91
N PHE A 153 3.11 -8.61 -13.24
CA PHE A 153 3.38 -7.42 -14.06
C PHE A 153 4.02 -7.85 -15.37
N ASP A 154 3.43 -7.45 -16.50
CA ASP A 154 3.98 -7.70 -17.83
C ASP A 154 4.02 -6.39 -18.61
N GLN A 155 5.22 -5.92 -18.93
CA GLN A 155 5.42 -4.68 -19.70
C GLN A 155 4.88 -4.75 -21.14
N ARG A 156 4.57 -5.93 -21.64
CA ARG A 156 3.93 -6.11 -22.96
C ARG A 156 2.43 -5.79 -22.92
N MET A 157 1.83 -5.76 -21.72
CA MET A 157 0.45 -5.33 -21.55
C MET A 157 0.40 -3.81 -21.58
N GLU A 158 -0.26 -3.28 -22.61
CA GLU A 158 -0.50 -1.85 -22.76
C GLU A 158 -1.74 -1.45 -21.95
N SER A 159 -1.65 -0.34 -21.23
CA SER A 159 -2.83 0.23 -20.57
C SER A 159 -3.85 0.70 -21.61
N ASP A 160 -5.12 0.35 -21.41
CA ASP A 160 -6.21 0.81 -22.28
C ASP A 160 -6.27 2.34 -22.38
N TYR A 161 -5.91 3.04 -21.31
CA TYR A 161 -5.92 4.51 -21.28
C TYR A 161 -4.77 5.18 -22.01
N TYR A 162 -3.79 4.43 -22.49
CA TYR A 162 -2.71 4.99 -23.29
C TYR A 162 -3.20 5.46 -24.68
N ARG A 163 -4.16 4.75 -25.25
CA ARG A 163 -4.70 5.05 -26.59
C ARG A 163 -6.14 5.53 -26.61
N LYS A 164 -6.88 5.34 -25.53
CA LYS A 164 -8.30 5.68 -25.43
C LYS A 164 -8.52 6.68 -24.32
N ALA A 165 -9.16 7.80 -24.64
CA ALA A 165 -9.64 8.71 -23.60
C ALA A 165 -10.73 8.02 -22.79
N GLY A 166 -10.70 8.18 -21.45
CA GLY A 166 -11.79 7.77 -20.59
C GLY A 166 -13.05 8.59 -20.92
N THR A 167 -14.14 7.90 -21.23
CA THR A 167 -15.43 8.53 -21.58
C THR A 167 -16.48 8.36 -20.49
N THR A 168 -16.15 7.64 -19.43
CA THR A 168 -17.01 7.38 -18.26
C THR A 168 -16.22 7.62 -16.99
N ASN A 169 -16.90 7.71 -15.86
CA ASN A 169 -16.29 7.78 -14.52
C ASN A 169 -15.96 6.39 -13.94
N GLN A 170 -16.10 5.33 -14.73
CA GLN A 170 -15.67 3.98 -14.34
C GLN A 170 -14.20 3.78 -14.69
N CYS A 171 -13.42 3.35 -13.69
CA CYS A 171 -12.04 2.91 -13.91
C CYS A 171 -12.01 1.44 -14.29
N VAL A 172 -11.41 1.14 -15.44
CA VAL A 172 -11.12 -0.24 -15.86
C VAL A 172 -9.61 -0.41 -15.73
N TYR A 173 -9.19 -1.35 -14.88
CA TYR A 173 -7.78 -1.65 -14.69
C TYR A 173 -7.42 -2.91 -15.43
N THR A 174 -6.44 -2.82 -16.33
CA THR A 174 -5.83 -3.99 -16.94
C THR A 174 -4.78 -4.54 -15.99
N THR A 175 -5.09 -5.65 -15.35
CA THR A 175 -4.20 -6.33 -14.40
C THR A 175 -4.14 -7.82 -14.69
N LEU A 176 -3.11 -8.50 -14.18
CA LEU A 176 -2.94 -9.95 -14.28
C LEU A 176 -3.03 -10.58 -12.88
N PRO A 177 -4.24 -10.65 -12.30
CA PRO A 177 -4.42 -11.25 -10.99
C PRO A 177 -4.22 -12.76 -11.05
N VAL A 178 -3.49 -13.30 -10.09
CA VAL A 178 -3.40 -14.74 -9.81
C VAL A 178 -4.20 -15.07 -8.56
N VAL A 179 -4.10 -14.20 -7.56
CA VAL A 179 -4.96 -14.17 -6.37
C VAL A 179 -5.38 -12.72 -6.19
N ASP A 180 -6.67 -12.47 -6.05
CA ASP A 180 -7.20 -11.14 -5.84
C ASP A 180 -8.43 -11.17 -4.94
N GLY A 181 -8.26 -10.81 -3.69
CA GLY A 181 -9.33 -10.74 -2.71
C GLY A 181 -10.24 -9.51 -2.84
N CYS A 182 -9.87 -8.53 -3.69
CA CYS A 182 -10.63 -7.30 -3.86
C CYS A 182 -11.56 -7.30 -5.07
N MET A 183 -11.06 -7.72 -6.23
CA MET A 183 -11.74 -7.52 -7.52
C MET A 183 -12.61 -8.70 -7.93
N TRP A 184 -12.17 -9.92 -7.61
CA TRP A 184 -12.76 -11.17 -8.09
C TRP A 184 -13.33 -12.04 -6.96
N SER A 185 -13.28 -11.53 -5.74
CA SER A 185 -13.74 -12.24 -4.55
C SER A 185 -14.89 -11.52 -3.88
N THR A 186 -15.83 -12.29 -3.35
CA THR A 186 -16.80 -11.85 -2.36
C THR A 186 -16.42 -12.38 -0.98
N ARG A 187 -17.12 -11.95 0.07
CA ARG A 187 -16.92 -12.51 1.43
C ARG A 187 -17.28 -13.99 1.50
N GLU A 188 -18.22 -14.41 0.66
CA GLU A 188 -18.74 -15.79 0.59
C GLU A 188 -17.89 -16.68 -0.31
N GLN A 189 -17.21 -16.06 -1.29
CA GLN A 189 -16.40 -16.78 -2.27
C GLN A 189 -15.09 -16.04 -2.52
N LEU A 190 -14.06 -16.43 -1.79
CA LEU A 190 -12.72 -15.88 -1.94
C LEU A 190 -12.00 -16.59 -3.09
N ALA A 191 -11.35 -15.79 -3.95
CA ALA A 191 -10.37 -16.32 -4.89
C ALA A 191 -9.24 -16.96 -4.10
N GLY A 192 -8.80 -18.13 -4.51
CA GLY A 192 -7.79 -18.89 -3.78
C GLY A 192 -6.80 -19.56 -4.69
N LEU A 193 -5.61 -19.81 -4.15
CA LEU A 193 -4.56 -20.57 -4.78
C LEU A 193 -4.63 -22.03 -4.31
N ARG A 194 -4.74 -22.97 -5.24
CA ARG A 194 -4.59 -24.39 -4.94
C ARG A 194 -3.18 -24.85 -5.29
N VAL A 195 -2.39 -25.18 -4.29
CA VAL A 195 -1.08 -25.77 -4.49
C VAL A 195 -1.25 -27.28 -4.72
N MET A 196 -0.79 -27.76 -5.88
CA MET A 196 -0.77 -29.17 -6.19
C MET A 196 0.68 -29.65 -6.30
N ARG A 197 1.01 -30.75 -5.65
CA ARG A 197 2.29 -31.42 -5.85
C ARG A 197 2.27 -32.06 -7.24
N ARG A 198 3.21 -31.66 -8.10
CA ARG A 198 3.43 -32.37 -9.36
C ARG A 198 4.15 -33.69 -9.03
N THR A 199 3.47 -34.80 -9.21
CA THR A 199 4.16 -36.10 -9.25
C THR A 199 4.96 -36.15 -10.54
N ALA A 200 6.26 -36.44 -10.44
CA ALA A 200 7.04 -36.74 -11.63
C ALA A 200 6.50 -38.04 -12.24
N ASP A 201 6.14 -38.00 -13.53
CA ASP A 201 5.89 -39.16 -14.36
C ASP A 201 7.22 -39.91 -14.62
#